data_3a6d182ce862789a15419d73e6aa3c16
#
_entry.id   3a6d182ce862789a15419d73e6aa3c16
#
_cell.length_a   1.000
_cell.length_b   1.000
_cell.length_c   1.000
_cell.angle_alpha   90.00
_cell.angle_beta   90.00
_cell.angle_gamma   90.00
#
_symmetry.space_group_name_H-M   'P 1'
#
loop_
_entity.id
_entity.type
_entity.pdbx_description
1 polymer ?
#
loop_
_entity_poly.entity_id
_entity_poly.type
_entity_poly.pdbx_seq_one_letter_code
_entity_poly.pdbx_strand_id
1 'polypeptide(L)'
;AEKAGVTPQQFVANIAAGRKQYLDGFHISFDNWHSTDAPENHELARQIYRDLRDRADGSLIEVRTIEQFFDPEKNMFLPDRYIKGECPKCHAKDQYGDNCEVCGTVYAPTDLINPYSALSGAKPELKHSEHFFFKLSDPRCVEFLQNWTQDGKLQPEVANKIKEWFSVRTNPDGTTSEGLGDWDISR
;
A
#
# COMPACT_ATOMS: atom_id res chain seq x y z
N ALA A 1 8.72 -15.36 -11.13
CA ALA A 1 10.12 -15.73 -10.83
C ALA A 1 10.21 -17.21 -10.40
N GLU A 2 9.52 -17.64 -9.35
CA GLU A 2 9.56 -19.00 -8.82
C GLU A 2 9.25 -20.08 -9.88
N LYS A 3 8.13 -19.93 -10.62
CA LYS A 3 7.77 -20.84 -11.73
C LYS A 3 8.79 -20.88 -12.87
N ALA A 4 9.55 -19.81 -13.07
CA ALA A 4 10.59 -19.72 -14.09
C ALA A 4 11.98 -20.14 -13.61
N GLY A 5 12.12 -20.51 -12.33
CA GLY A 5 13.39 -20.93 -11.73
C GLY A 5 14.48 -19.84 -11.70
N VAL A 6 14.10 -18.56 -11.70
CA VAL A 6 15.02 -17.42 -11.70
C VAL A 6 14.74 -16.48 -10.52
N THR A 7 15.71 -15.64 -10.17
CA THR A 7 15.49 -14.64 -9.11
C THR A 7 14.44 -13.59 -9.52
N PRO A 8 13.74 -12.93 -8.58
CA PRO A 8 12.81 -11.85 -8.89
C PRO A 8 13.46 -10.75 -9.73
N GLN A 9 14.70 -10.36 -9.42
CA GLN A 9 15.46 -9.34 -10.15
C GLN A 9 15.67 -9.76 -11.61
N GLN A 10 16.13 -10.99 -11.84
CA GLN A 10 16.34 -11.51 -13.19
C GLN A 10 15.05 -11.59 -13.99
N PHE A 11 13.96 -12.01 -13.33
CA PHE A 11 12.63 -12.10 -13.96
C PHE A 11 12.14 -10.73 -14.42
N VAL A 12 12.23 -9.73 -13.55
CA VAL A 12 11.82 -8.35 -13.86
C VAL A 12 12.72 -7.73 -14.94
N ALA A 13 14.04 -7.95 -14.88
CA ALA A 13 14.99 -7.46 -15.90
C ALA A 13 14.67 -8.04 -17.28
N ASN A 14 14.37 -9.33 -17.37
CA ASN A 14 14.01 -9.98 -18.65
C ASN A 14 12.72 -9.37 -19.25
N ILE A 15 11.73 -9.07 -18.42
CA ILE A 15 10.49 -8.41 -18.87
C ILE A 15 10.78 -6.96 -19.30
N ALA A 16 11.54 -6.23 -18.50
CA ALA A 16 11.86 -4.82 -18.75
C ALA A 16 12.60 -4.60 -20.05
N ALA A 17 13.52 -5.51 -20.40
CA ALA A 17 14.32 -5.45 -21.64
C ALA A 17 13.46 -5.35 -22.91
N GLY A 18 12.27 -5.94 -22.90
CA GLY A 18 11.36 -5.91 -24.06
C GLY A 18 10.38 -4.74 -24.09
N ARG A 19 10.22 -3.98 -23.00
CA ARG A 19 9.10 -3.00 -22.89
C ARG A 19 9.32 -1.74 -23.73
N LYS A 20 10.53 -1.22 -23.75
CA LYS A 20 10.82 0.07 -24.41
C LYS A 20 10.46 0.07 -25.89
N GLN A 21 10.71 -1.03 -26.60
CA GLN A 21 10.40 -1.14 -28.03
C GLN A 21 8.91 -0.96 -28.35
N TYR A 22 8.00 -1.38 -27.46
CA TYR A 22 6.57 -1.18 -27.67
C TYR A 22 6.19 0.29 -27.51
N LEU A 23 6.76 0.99 -26.54
CA LEU A 23 6.56 2.42 -26.34
C LEU A 23 7.12 3.24 -27.52
N ASP A 24 8.33 2.89 -27.98
CA ASP A 24 8.94 3.49 -29.18
C ASP A 24 8.03 3.30 -30.42
N GLY A 25 7.39 2.13 -30.55
CA GLY A 25 6.42 1.85 -31.60
C GLY A 25 5.15 2.73 -31.57
N PHE A 26 4.80 3.26 -30.42
CA PHE A 26 3.73 4.25 -30.26
C PHE A 26 4.24 5.71 -30.28
N HIS A 27 5.50 5.93 -30.64
CA HIS A 27 6.15 7.24 -30.61
C HIS A 27 6.16 7.91 -29.23
N ILE A 28 6.18 7.11 -28.15
CA ILE A 28 6.28 7.60 -26.78
C ILE A 28 7.75 7.65 -26.39
N SER A 29 8.23 8.83 -26.07
CA SER A 29 9.59 9.06 -25.55
C SER A 29 9.55 9.52 -24.09
N PHE A 30 10.59 9.17 -23.34
CA PHE A 30 10.75 9.57 -21.95
C PHE A 30 12.11 10.25 -21.78
N ASP A 31 12.14 11.32 -21.01
CA ASP A 31 13.40 11.98 -20.64
C ASP A 31 14.24 11.09 -19.71
N ASN A 32 13.57 10.28 -18.91
CA ASN A 32 14.19 9.29 -18.04
C ASN A 32 13.40 7.97 -18.04
N TRP A 33 14.05 6.90 -18.46
CA TRP A 33 13.54 5.54 -18.42
C TRP A 33 14.31 4.76 -17.36
N HIS A 34 13.68 4.54 -16.20
CA HIS A 34 14.36 3.98 -15.05
C HIS A 34 13.50 2.97 -14.28
N SER A 35 14.06 2.36 -13.25
CA SER A 35 13.40 1.36 -12.40
C SER A 35 13.30 1.83 -10.95
N THR A 36 12.21 1.45 -10.29
CA THR A 36 12.09 1.63 -8.83
C THR A 36 13.05 0.74 -8.03
N ASP A 37 13.63 -0.29 -8.65
CA ASP A 37 14.68 -1.14 -8.06
C ASP A 37 16.10 -0.62 -8.37
N ALA A 38 16.23 0.65 -8.74
CA ALA A 38 17.52 1.27 -8.98
C ALA A 38 18.21 1.67 -7.67
N PRO A 39 19.56 1.64 -7.61
CA PRO A 39 20.33 2.02 -6.43
C PRO A 39 19.99 3.42 -5.91
N GLU A 40 19.79 4.38 -6.82
CA GLU A 40 19.42 5.76 -6.49
C GLU A 40 18.07 5.83 -5.77
N ASN A 41 17.10 5.04 -6.21
CA ASN A 41 15.80 4.99 -5.57
C ASN A 41 15.87 4.37 -4.17
N HIS A 42 16.71 3.33 -4.00
CA HIS A 42 16.95 2.73 -2.69
C HIS A 42 17.60 3.73 -1.72
N GLU A 43 18.58 4.52 -2.19
CA GLU A 43 19.22 5.52 -1.34
C GLU A 43 18.27 6.66 -0.98
N LEU A 44 17.50 7.17 -1.95
CA LEU A 44 16.50 8.22 -1.71
C LEU A 44 15.41 7.75 -0.75
N ALA A 45 14.92 6.52 -0.90
CA ALA A 45 13.92 5.96 0.02
C ALA A 45 14.45 5.87 1.46
N ARG A 46 15.70 5.42 1.64
CA ARG A 46 16.37 5.41 2.96
C ARG A 46 16.56 6.80 3.53
N GLN A 47 16.94 7.76 2.68
CA GLN A 47 17.13 9.14 3.09
C GLN A 47 15.82 9.76 3.56
N ILE A 48 14.75 9.63 2.77
CA ILE A 48 13.41 10.12 3.13
C ILE A 48 12.93 9.50 4.44
N TYR A 49 13.14 8.19 4.63
CA TYR A 49 12.80 7.53 5.89
C TYR A 49 13.54 8.15 7.08
N ARG A 50 14.87 8.36 6.97
CA ARG A 50 15.67 8.99 8.03
C ARG A 50 15.21 10.42 8.30
N ASP A 51 14.97 11.20 7.26
CA ASP A 51 14.52 12.59 7.39
C ASP A 51 13.17 12.69 8.10
N LEU A 52 12.25 11.76 7.84
CA LEU A 52 10.96 11.69 8.54
C LEU A 52 11.08 11.21 9.97
N ARG A 53 11.99 10.24 10.24
CA ARG A 53 12.21 9.67 11.56
C ARG A 53 12.96 10.63 12.50
N ASP A 54 14.01 11.26 12.00
CA ASP A 54 14.99 12.01 12.80
C ASP A 54 14.70 13.53 12.79
N ARG A 55 13.47 13.92 12.53
CA ARG A 55 13.05 15.34 12.51
C ARG A 55 13.25 15.99 13.88
N ALA A 56 13.77 17.23 13.88
CA ALA A 56 14.00 18.02 15.10
C ALA A 56 12.68 18.42 15.81
N ASP A 57 11.59 18.54 15.05
CA ASP A 57 10.25 18.89 15.55
C ASP A 57 9.38 17.65 15.91
N GLY A 58 10.03 16.49 16.04
CA GLY A 58 9.42 15.21 16.38
C GLY A 58 9.19 14.29 15.19
N SER A 59 9.47 13.00 15.40
CA SER A 59 9.37 11.96 14.39
C SER A 59 7.97 11.89 13.75
N LEU A 60 7.95 11.78 12.42
CA LEU A 60 6.74 11.42 11.65
C LEU A 60 6.65 9.91 11.37
N ILE A 61 7.56 9.12 11.94
CA ILE A 61 7.51 7.65 11.90
C ILE A 61 7.15 7.13 13.29
N GLU A 62 6.22 6.20 13.33
CA GLU A 62 5.79 5.50 14.54
C GLU A 62 5.90 3.99 14.34
N VAL A 63 6.30 3.28 15.39
CA VAL A 63 6.28 1.81 15.42
C VAL A 63 5.01 1.36 16.13
N ARG A 64 4.24 0.50 15.48
CA ARG A 64 3.02 -0.11 16.04
C ARG A 64 3.10 -1.62 15.90
N THR A 65 2.68 -2.33 16.93
CA THR A 65 2.46 -3.77 16.82
C THR A 65 1.08 -4.03 16.24
N ILE A 66 1.03 -4.77 15.16
CA ILE A 66 -0.22 -5.18 14.51
C ILE A 66 -0.34 -6.69 14.47
N GLU A 67 -1.56 -7.19 14.33
CA GLU A 67 -1.81 -8.59 14.02
C GLU A 67 -1.83 -8.80 12.51
N GLN A 68 -1.11 -9.82 12.06
CA GLN A 68 -1.07 -10.22 10.66
C GLN A 68 -1.21 -11.73 10.53
N PHE A 69 -1.73 -12.16 9.40
CA PHE A 69 -1.72 -13.57 9.04
C PHE A 69 -0.32 -14.04 8.65
N PHE A 70 0.06 -15.19 9.17
CA PHE A 70 1.31 -15.86 8.92
C PHE A 70 1.03 -17.24 8.32
N ASP A 71 1.75 -17.56 7.24
CA ASP A 71 1.70 -18.87 6.60
C ASP A 71 2.74 -19.78 7.25
N PRO A 72 2.32 -20.84 7.99
CA PRO A 72 3.26 -21.74 8.66
C PRO A 72 4.03 -22.64 7.69
N GLU A 73 3.49 -22.93 6.49
CA GLU A 73 4.17 -23.74 5.48
C GLU A 73 5.23 -22.97 4.71
N LYS A 74 4.95 -21.68 4.41
CA LYS A 74 5.90 -20.79 3.73
C LYS A 74 6.80 -20.04 4.72
N ASN A 75 6.51 -20.11 6.03
CA ASN A 75 7.21 -19.41 7.09
C ASN A 75 7.35 -17.90 6.82
N MET A 76 6.23 -17.25 6.45
CA MET A 76 6.20 -15.83 6.11
C MET A 76 4.88 -15.18 6.49
N PHE A 77 4.93 -13.88 6.80
CA PHE A 77 3.73 -13.05 6.90
C PHE A 77 3.08 -12.87 5.53
N LEU A 78 1.76 -12.87 5.51
CA LEU A 78 0.97 -12.79 4.29
C LEU A 78 0.48 -11.35 4.06
N PRO A 79 0.98 -10.65 3.03
CA PRO A 79 0.33 -9.45 2.53
C PRO A 79 -1.08 -9.74 2.02
N ASP A 80 -1.92 -8.72 1.96
CA ASP A 80 -3.33 -8.75 1.53
C ASP A 80 -3.58 -9.60 0.28
N ARG A 81 -2.72 -9.47 -0.74
CA ARG A 81 -2.78 -10.21 -2.02
C ARG A 81 -2.43 -11.70 -1.92
N TYR A 82 -1.91 -12.14 -0.79
CA TYR A 82 -1.57 -13.56 -0.54
C TYR A 82 -2.51 -14.22 0.45
N ILE A 83 -3.54 -13.50 0.88
CA ILE A 83 -4.64 -14.06 1.66
C ILE A 83 -5.90 -14.05 0.81
N LYS A 84 -6.63 -15.13 0.89
CA LYS A 84 -7.96 -15.26 0.35
C LYS A 84 -8.91 -15.82 1.39
N GLY A 85 -10.19 -15.49 1.21
CA GLY A 85 -11.24 -15.99 2.07
C GLY A 85 -12.62 -15.61 1.55
N GLU A 86 -13.61 -15.73 2.40
CA GLU A 86 -14.98 -15.35 2.10
C GLU A 86 -15.23 -13.91 2.59
N CYS A 87 -15.89 -13.10 1.75
CA CYS A 87 -16.22 -11.72 2.09
C CYS A 87 -17.13 -11.66 3.34
N PRO A 88 -16.81 -10.83 4.35
CA PRO A 88 -17.61 -10.73 5.56
C PRO A 88 -19.01 -10.14 5.33
N LYS A 89 -19.22 -9.44 4.19
CA LYS A 89 -20.48 -8.77 3.88
C LYS A 89 -21.40 -9.58 2.94
N CYS A 90 -20.88 -10.01 1.79
CA CYS A 90 -21.70 -10.67 0.77
C CYS A 90 -21.44 -12.17 0.65
N HIS A 91 -20.53 -12.73 1.43
CA HIS A 91 -20.15 -14.15 1.45
C HIS A 91 -19.61 -14.69 0.12
N ALA A 92 -19.18 -13.81 -0.78
CA ALA A 92 -18.47 -14.23 -1.99
C ALA A 92 -17.14 -14.89 -1.59
N LYS A 93 -16.87 -16.07 -2.20
CA LYS A 93 -15.66 -16.86 -1.91
C LYS A 93 -14.45 -16.33 -2.67
N ASP A 94 -13.26 -16.73 -2.23
CA ASP A 94 -11.98 -16.49 -2.90
C ASP A 94 -11.61 -15.00 -3.05
N GLN A 95 -12.14 -14.14 -2.17
CA GLN A 95 -11.85 -12.71 -2.16
C GLN A 95 -10.50 -12.43 -1.50
N TYR A 96 -9.79 -11.40 -2.00
CA TYR A 96 -8.50 -10.98 -1.45
C TYR A 96 -8.64 -10.23 -0.12
N GLY A 97 -7.51 -10.02 0.58
CA GLY A 97 -7.47 -9.50 1.94
C GLY A 97 -7.73 -8.00 2.11
N ASP A 98 -7.96 -7.26 1.04
CA ASP A 98 -8.14 -5.80 1.06
C ASP A 98 -9.54 -5.36 0.65
N ASN A 99 -10.17 -6.06 -0.30
CA ASN A 99 -11.49 -5.69 -0.81
C ASN A 99 -12.20 -6.86 -1.48
N CYS A 100 -13.52 -6.78 -1.55
CA CYS A 100 -14.35 -7.73 -2.28
C CYS A 100 -14.55 -7.29 -3.73
N GLU A 101 -14.14 -8.10 -4.69
CA GLU A 101 -14.34 -7.84 -6.11
C GLU A 101 -15.82 -7.91 -6.54
N VAL A 102 -16.68 -8.58 -5.74
CA VAL A 102 -18.11 -8.74 -6.05
C VAL A 102 -18.97 -7.59 -5.54
N CYS A 103 -18.77 -7.15 -4.28
CA CYS A 103 -19.62 -6.10 -3.68
C CYS A 103 -18.89 -4.80 -3.39
N GLY A 104 -17.57 -4.71 -3.67
CA GLY A 104 -16.77 -3.50 -3.49
C GLY A 104 -16.48 -3.12 -2.03
N THR A 105 -16.85 -3.96 -1.06
CA THR A 105 -16.57 -3.66 0.35
C THR A 105 -15.10 -3.79 0.65
N VAL A 106 -14.53 -2.77 1.29
CA VAL A 106 -13.17 -2.77 1.85
C VAL A 106 -13.23 -3.31 3.27
N TYR A 107 -12.25 -4.12 3.64
CA TYR A 107 -12.12 -4.74 4.97
C TYR A 107 -10.65 -5.03 5.29
N ALA A 108 -10.35 -5.30 6.56
CA ALA A 108 -9.02 -5.78 6.94
C ALA A 108 -8.88 -7.27 6.59
N PRO A 109 -7.65 -7.75 6.27
CA PRO A 109 -7.43 -9.19 6.00
C PRO A 109 -7.97 -10.11 7.10
N THR A 110 -7.93 -9.64 8.35
CA THR A 110 -8.42 -10.37 9.53
C THR A 110 -9.95 -10.52 9.61
N ASP A 111 -10.69 -9.75 8.81
CA ASP A 111 -12.16 -9.82 8.77
C ASP A 111 -12.67 -10.92 7.82
N LEU A 112 -11.78 -11.47 6.97
CA LEU A 112 -12.16 -12.56 6.07
C LEU A 112 -12.65 -13.79 6.82
N ILE A 113 -13.73 -14.37 6.32
CA ILE A 113 -14.27 -15.63 6.82
C ILE A 113 -13.50 -16.78 6.16
N ASN A 114 -13.08 -17.76 6.97
CA ASN A 114 -12.31 -18.92 6.52
C ASN A 114 -11.07 -18.54 5.67
N PRO A 115 -10.17 -17.69 6.19
CA PRO A 115 -9.00 -17.25 5.43
C PRO A 115 -8.05 -18.42 5.14
N TYR A 116 -7.39 -18.35 3.99
CA TYR A 116 -6.34 -19.29 3.59
C TYR A 116 -5.22 -18.58 2.82
N SER A 117 -4.01 -19.14 2.87
CA SER A 117 -2.88 -18.67 2.08
C SER A 117 -3.09 -18.96 0.59
N ALA A 118 -3.02 -17.92 -0.25
CA ALA A 118 -3.06 -18.10 -1.70
C ALA A 118 -1.78 -18.76 -2.26
N LEU A 119 -0.73 -18.89 -1.44
CA LEU A 119 0.56 -19.47 -1.83
C LEU A 119 0.63 -20.99 -1.56
N SER A 120 0.18 -21.41 -0.38
CA SER A 120 0.27 -22.81 0.08
C SER A 120 -1.10 -23.50 0.18
N GLY A 121 -2.17 -22.72 0.30
CA GLY A 121 -3.50 -23.23 0.66
C GLY A 121 -3.69 -23.48 2.16
N ALA A 122 -2.64 -23.30 2.97
CA ALA A 122 -2.69 -23.54 4.40
C ALA A 122 -3.61 -22.54 5.11
N LYS A 123 -4.17 -22.96 6.25
CA LYS A 123 -4.85 -22.07 7.16
C LYS A 123 -3.82 -21.17 7.84
N PRO A 124 -3.90 -19.83 7.72
CA PRO A 124 -2.94 -18.96 8.32
C PRO A 124 -3.14 -18.83 9.83
N GLU A 125 -2.06 -18.51 10.53
CA GLU A 125 -2.05 -18.19 11.96
C GLU A 125 -1.98 -16.67 12.14
N LEU A 126 -2.64 -16.13 13.17
CA LEU A 126 -2.44 -14.73 13.57
C LEU A 126 -1.17 -14.61 14.39
N LYS A 127 -0.28 -13.70 13.99
CA LYS A 127 0.94 -13.35 14.73
C LYS A 127 1.10 -11.84 14.79
N HIS A 128 1.72 -11.39 15.86
CA HIS A 128 2.09 -9.98 16.01
C HIS A 128 3.37 -9.67 15.25
N SER A 129 3.40 -8.51 14.62
CA SER A 129 4.61 -7.96 14.01
C SER A 129 4.69 -6.45 14.26
N GLU A 130 5.91 -5.93 14.39
CA GLU A 130 6.14 -4.50 14.50
C GLU A 130 6.18 -3.89 13.10
N HIS A 131 5.37 -2.86 12.89
CA HIS A 131 5.27 -2.13 11.64
C HIS A 131 5.61 -0.66 11.83
N PHE A 132 6.16 -0.07 10.78
CA PHE A 132 6.47 1.36 10.72
C PHE A 132 5.35 2.09 10.00
N PHE A 133 4.79 3.09 10.68
CA PHE A 133 3.73 3.94 10.14
C PHE A 133 4.25 5.35 9.89
N PHE A 134 3.99 5.87 8.70
CA PHE A 134 4.10 7.29 8.44
C PHE A 134 2.86 8.00 8.98
N LYS A 135 3.06 8.93 9.93
CA LYS A 135 1.98 9.71 10.57
C LYS A 135 1.42 10.76 9.63
N LEU A 136 0.72 10.32 8.58
CA LEU A 136 0.11 11.23 7.61
C LEU A 136 -1.02 12.07 8.24
N SER A 137 -1.65 11.58 9.32
CA SER A 137 -2.65 12.30 10.11
C SER A 137 -2.08 13.39 11.01
N ASP A 138 -0.74 13.47 11.17
CA ASP A 138 -0.10 14.52 11.97
C ASP A 138 -0.50 15.91 11.44
N PRO A 139 -0.89 16.85 12.32
CA PRO A 139 -1.31 18.20 11.91
C PRO A 139 -0.32 18.90 10.98
N ARG A 140 0.98 18.69 11.14
CA ARG A 140 2.03 19.25 10.26
C ARG A 140 1.92 18.73 8.83
N CYS A 141 1.60 17.44 8.65
CA CYS A 141 1.41 16.84 7.34
C CYS A 141 0.11 17.35 6.70
N VAL A 142 -0.97 17.39 7.47
CA VAL A 142 -2.26 17.88 7.01
C VAL A 142 -2.17 19.34 6.56
N GLU A 143 -1.58 20.20 7.39
CA GLU A 143 -1.38 21.64 7.08
C GLU A 143 -0.49 21.81 5.83
N PHE A 144 0.62 21.08 5.75
CA PHE A 144 1.49 21.09 4.57
C PHE A 144 0.73 20.73 3.30
N LEU A 145 -0.03 19.63 3.32
CA LEU A 145 -0.79 19.17 2.16
C LEU A 145 -1.90 20.13 1.79
N GLN A 146 -2.62 20.70 2.76
CA GLN A 146 -3.63 21.73 2.50
C GLN A 146 -3.01 22.94 1.83
N ASN A 147 -1.91 23.47 2.38
CA ASN A 147 -1.19 24.60 1.82
C ASN A 147 -0.61 24.32 0.44
N TRP A 148 -0.22 23.07 0.16
CA TRP A 148 0.39 22.68 -1.12
C TRP A 148 -0.64 22.41 -2.22
N THR A 149 -1.84 21.97 -1.89
CA THR A 149 -2.84 21.49 -2.87
C THR A 149 -4.04 22.39 -3.06
N GLN A 150 -4.24 23.40 -2.17
CA GLN A 150 -5.38 24.29 -2.22
C GLN A 150 -4.98 25.69 -2.75
N ASP A 151 -5.89 26.63 -2.74
CA ASP A 151 -5.70 28.05 -3.08
C ASP A 151 -5.20 28.28 -4.53
N GLY A 152 -5.79 27.58 -5.48
CA GLY A 152 -5.52 27.76 -6.92
C GLY A 152 -4.21 27.13 -7.41
N LYS A 153 -3.54 26.30 -6.61
CA LYS A 153 -2.30 25.61 -6.99
C LYS A 153 -2.54 24.41 -7.90
N LEU A 154 -3.74 23.86 -7.88
CA LEU A 154 -4.17 22.74 -8.72
C LEU A 154 -5.43 23.14 -9.51
N GLN A 155 -5.74 22.36 -10.55
CA GLN A 155 -7.02 22.48 -11.24
C GLN A 155 -8.18 22.34 -10.24
N PRO A 156 -9.27 23.12 -10.38
CA PRO A 156 -10.37 23.15 -9.40
C PRO A 156 -10.96 21.79 -9.09
N GLU A 157 -11.12 20.93 -10.09
CA GLU A 157 -11.68 19.59 -9.94
C GLU A 157 -10.77 18.71 -9.08
N VAL A 158 -9.46 18.78 -9.30
CA VAL A 158 -8.45 18.04 -8.54
C VAL A 158 -8.37 18.56 -7.11
N ALA A 159 -8.33 19.88 -6.93
CA ALA A 159 -8.32 20.53 -5.60
C ALA A 159 -9.56 20.14 -4.77
N ASN A 160 -10.75 20.16 -5.40
CA ASN A 160 -12.00 19.76 -4.75
C ASN A 160 -11.97 18.27 -4.33
N LYS A 161 -11.44 17.40 -5.18
CA LYS A 161 -11.31 15.97 -4.84
C LYS A 161 -10.36 15.73 -3.68
N ILE A 162 -9.20 16.41 -3.67
CA ILE A 162 -8.23 16.32 -2.58
C ILE A 162 -8.79 16.89 -1.28
N LYS A 163 -9.60 17.96 -1.35
CA LYS A 163 -10.27 18.56 -0.18
C LYS A 163 -11.13 17.55 0.58
N GLU A 164 -11.72 16.58 -0.12
CA GLU A 164 -12.47 15.52 0.53
C GLU A 164 -11.61 14.65 1.47
N TRP A 165 -10.31 14.51 1.19
CA TRP A 165 -9.38 13.70 2.02
C TRP A 165 -9.09 14.33 3.38
N PHE A 166 -9.28 15.65 3.51
CA PHE A 166 -9.11 16.35 4.78
C PHE A 166 -10.40 16.41 5.62
N SER A 167 -11.52 15.93 5.05
CA SER A 167 -12.83 16.04 5.70
C SER A 167 -13.12 14.81 6.55
N VAL A 168 -13.71 15.05 7.71
CA VAL A 168 -14.32 13.97 8.52
C VAL A 168 -15.49 13.39 7.74
N ARG A 169 -15.52 12.08 7.57
CA ARG A 169 -16.61 11.35 6.90
C ARG A 169 -17.35 10.50 7.90
N THR A 170 -18.66 10.55 7.86
CA THR A 170 -19.48 9.56 8.57
C THR A 170 -19.73 8.38 7.63
N ASN A 171 -19.28 7.22 8.04
CA ASN A 171 -19.48 5.98 7.32
C ASN A 171 -20.96 5.53 7.43
N PRO A 172 -21.44 4.66 6.54
CA PRO A 172 -22.82 4.15 6.58
C PRO A 172 -23.17 3.40 7.89
N ASP A 173 -22.18 2.92 8.62
CA ASP A 173 -22.31 2.25 9.94
C ASP A 173 -22.38 3.22 11.12
N GLY A 174 -22.32 4.54 10.87
CA GLY A 174 -22.35 5.58 11.89
C GLY A 174 -20.98 5.91 12.50
N THR A 175 -19.91 5.22 12.10
CA THR A 175 -18.54 5.57 12.52
C THR A 175 -18.03 6.79 11.75
N THR A 176 -17.15 7.56 12.37
CA THR A 176 -16.48 8.69 11.70
C THR A 176 -15.05 8.30 11.35
N SER A 177 -14.65 8.50 10.08
CA SER A 177 -13.26 8.49 9.67
C SER A 177 -12.72 9.92 9.72
N GLU A 178 -11.69 10.14 10.50
CA GLU A 178 -11.01 11.43 10.60
C GLU A 178 -10.03 11.57 9.44
N GLY A 179 -10.41 12.30 8.40
CA GLY A 179 -9.49 12.81 7.37
C GLY A 179 -8.46 11.80 6.83
N LEU A 180 -7.20 12.22 6.79
CA LEU A 180 -6.06 11.39 6.37
C LEU A 180 -5.66 10.41 7.48
N GLY A 181 -5.65 9.12 7.17
CA GLY A 181 -5.13 8.08 8.06
C GLY A 181 -3.62 7.88 7.90
N ASP A 182 -2.97 7.32 8.92
CA ASP A 182 -1.55 6.96 8.87
C ASP A 182 -1.31 5.79 7.91
N TRP A 183 -0.15 5.79 7.27
CA TRP A 183 0.23 4.77 6.31
C TRP A 183 1.23 3.78 6.88
N ASP A 184 0.91 2.50 6.82
CA ASP A 184 1.88 1.43 7.01
C ASP A 184 2.86 1.43 5.84
N ILE A 185 4.13 1.73 6.13
CA ILE A 185 5.22 1.79 5.15
C ILE A 185 6.15 0.57 5.22
N SER A 186 5.90 -0.34 6.17
CA SER A 186 6.62 -1.61 6.30
C SER A 186 5.94 -2.72 5.52
N ARG A 187 6.75 -3.58 4.89
CA ARG A 187 6.28 -4.77 4.17
C ARG A 187 7.31 -5.89 4.26
#